data_9288767c8ee56c6d451ad96eb7f5c683
#
_entry.id   9288767c8ee56c6d451ad96eb7f5c683
#
_cell.length_a   1.000
_cell.length_b   1.000
_cell.length_c   1.000
_cell.angle_alpha   90.00
_cell.angle_beta   90.00
_cell.angle_gamma   90.00
#
_symmetry.space_group_name_H-M   'P 1'
#
loop_
_entity.id
_entity.type
_entity.pdbx_description
1 polymer ?
#
loop_
_entity_poly.entity_id
_entity_poly.type
_entity_poly.pdbx_seq_one_letter_code
_entity_poly.pdbx_strand_id
1 'polypeptide(L)'
;GIRVNYSDKYNEEQTHYLTCNNPYFQMIGKAINLDIDIKELFNRNEHDRKIIDWGPLKNIASTLKEYKKINEIMDFNDLIKTLIERQDKIPKLKAIFIDEAQDLSPLQWKLVDILKTKTEHMYLAGDDDQAIYAWAGADVNRFITEPGREIILKHSRRISKAVQKQSEIPISRIAGIR
;
A
#
# COMPACT_ATOMS: atom_id res chain seq x y z
N GLY A 1 -9.83 -25.63 3.81
CA GLY A 1 -9.45 -24.96 2.58
C GLY A 1 -9.93 -23.52 2.64
N ILE A 2 -9.05 -22.55 2.38
CA ILE A 2 -9.39 -21.13 2.33
C ILE A 2 -10.18 -20.91 1.03
N ARG A 3 -11.45 -20.52 1.13
CA ARG A 3 -12.22 -20.08 -0.04
C ARG A 3 -11.97 -18.59 -0.27
N VAL A 4 -11.31 -18.26 -1.37
CA VAL A 4 -11.29 -16.90 -1.90
C VAL A 4 -12.53 -16.75 -2.76
N ASN A 5 -13.55 -16.05 -2.25
CA ASN A 5 -14.73 -15.71 -3.05
C ASN A 5 -14.39 -14.50 -3.92
N TYR A 6 -14.03 -14.75 -5.16
CA TYR A 6 -14.12 -13.76 -6.23
C TYR A 6 -15.59 -13.70 -6.65
N SER A 7 -16.34 -12.70 -6.21
CA SER A 7 -17.67 -12.47 -6.74
C SER A 7 -17.56 -11.50 -7.91
N ASP A 8 -17.67 -12.03 -9.13
CA ASP A 8 -17.76 -11.27 -10.40
C ASP A 8 -19.01 -10.35 -10.51
N LYS A 9 -19.74 -10.16 -9.42
CA LYS A 9 -21.00 -9.39 -9.38
C LYS A 9 -20.94 -8.08 -8.62
N TYR A 10 -19.80 -7.69 -8.08
CA TYR A 10 -19.69 -6.35 -7.51
C TYR A 10 -19.25 -5.40 -8.61
N ASN A 11 -20.15 -4.47 -8.98
CA ASN A 11 -19.78 -3.29 -9.76
C ASN A 11 -18.61 -2.63 -9.04
N GLU A 12 -17.43 -2.62 -9.63
CA GLU A 12 -16.21 -1.99 -9.10
C GLU A 12 -16.48 -0.54 -8.65
N GLU A 13 -17.37 0.18 -9.32
CA GLU A 13 -17.83 1.52 -8.98
C GLU A 13 -18.52 1.58 -7.60
N GLN A 14 -19.39 0.63 -7.24
CA GLN A 14 -20.09 0.64 -5.95
C GLN A 14 -19.16 0.30 -4.78
N THR A 15 -18.22 -0.59 -4.98
CA THR A 15 -17.22 -0.95 -3.97
C THR A 15 -16.26 0.22 -3.72
N HIS A 16 -15.90 0.94 -4.78
CA HIS A 16 -15.05 2.13 -4.69
C HIS A 16 -15.74 3.27 -3.94
N TYR A 17 -17.04 3.51 -4.17
CA TYR A 17 -17.82 4.52 -3.45
C TYR A 17 -17.97 4.22 -1.95
N LEU A 18 -18.17 2.96 -1.57
CA LEU A 18 -18.34 2.59 -0.16
C LEU A 18 -17.06 2.71 0.66
N THR A 19 -15.90 2.48 0.04
CA THR A 19 -14.61 2.52 0.75
C THR A 19 -13.93 3.89 0.71
N CYS A 20 -14.03 4.63 -0.39
CA CYS A 20 -13.31 5.90 -0.56
C CYS A 20 -13.90 7.09 0.19
N ASN A 21 -15.19 7.12 0.48
CA ASN A 21 -15.86 8.29 1.05
C ASN A 21 -16.20 8.17 2.54
N ASN A 22 -16.03 7.01 3.18
CA ASN A 22 -16.31 6.87 4.61
C ASN A 22 -15.03 7.05 5.42
N PRO A 23 -14.91 8.12 6.24
CA PRO A 23 -13.69 8.42 6.98
C PRO A 23 -13.29 7.34 7.98
N TYR A 24 -14.23 6.58 8.53
CA TYR A 24 -13.94 5.47 9.43
C TYR A 24 -13.21 4.34 8.72
N PHE A 25 -13.68 3.94 7.53
CA PHE A 25 -13.01 2.90 6.73
C PHE A 25 -11.66 3.36 6.20
N GLN A 26 -11.54 4.64 5.83
CA GLN A 26 -10.25 5.21 5.43
C GLN A 26 -9.24 5.15 6.58
N MET A 27 -9.62 5.50 7.81
CA MET A 27 -8.75 5.42 8.96
C MET A 27 -8.38 3.97 9.31
N ILE A 28 -9.32 3.03 9.25
CA ILE A 28 -9.05 1.61 9.46
C ILE A 28 -8.05 1.10 8.41
N GLY A 29 -8.29 1.37 7.13
CA GLY A 29 -7.39 0.97 6.04
C GLY A 29 -6.00 1.57 6.19
N LYS A 30 -5.91 2.86 6.54
CA LYS A 30 -4.65 3.56 6.77
C LYS A 30 -3.87 2.96 7.95
N ALA A 31 -4.53 2.64 9.06
CA ALA A 31 -3.88 1.99 10.21
C ALA A 31 -3.30 0.62 9.82
N ILE A 32 -4.02 -0.14 9.01
CA ILE A 32 -3.57 -1.44 8.51
C ILE A 32 -2.37 -1.27 7.58
N ASN A 33 -2.42 -0.33 6.63
CA ASN A 33 -1.34 -0.06 5.68
C ASN A 33 -0.06 0.42 6.38
N LEU A 34 -0.21 1.26 7.41
CA LEU A 34 0.90 1.74 8.22
C LEU A 34 1.43 0.69 9.21
N ASP A 35 0.74 -0.44 9.34
CA ASP A 35 1.05 -1.51 10.31
C ASP A 35 1.15 -1.01 11.76
N ILE A 36 0.24 -0.10 12.13
CA ILE A 36 0.13 0.48 13.48
C ILE A 36 -1.24 0.25 14.11
N ASP A 37 -1.31 0.39 15.42
CA ASP A 37 -2.60 0.31 16.13
C ASP A 37 -3.52 1.48 15.76
N ILE A 38 -4.81 1.18 15.54
CA ILE A 38 -5.80 2.18 15.12
C ILE A 38 -5.99 3.30 16.15
N LYS A 39 -5.84 3.01 17.44
CA LYS A 39 -5.92 4.00 18.51
C LYS A 39 -4.72 4.94 18.47
N GLU A 40 -3.55 4.40 18.15
CA GLU A 40 -2.34 5.17 17.96
C GLU A 40 -2.49 6.15 16.78
N LEU A 41 -2.97 5.67 15.62
CA LEU A 41 -3.24 6.54 14.47
C LEU A 41 -4.27 7.61 14.80
N PHE A 42 -5.37 7.24 15.45
CA PHE A 42 -6.41 8.18 15.87
C PHE A 42 -5.87 9.26 16.79
N ASN A 43 -4.98 8.91 17.73
CA ASN A 43 -4.39 9.87 18.66
C ASN A 43 -3.39 10.84 17.99
N ARG A 44 -2.68 10.38 16.95
CA ARG A 44 -1.71 11.20 16.21
C ARG A 44 -2.36 12.23 15.31
N ASN A 45 -3.60 12.01 14.88
CA ASN A 45 -4.23 12.80 13.81
C ASN A 45 -5.33 13.73 14.37
N GLU A 46 -4.94 14.95 14.74
CA GLU A 46 -5.88 15.95 15.31
C GLU A 46 -6.99 16.37 14.33
N HIS A 47 -6.69 16.38 13.02
CA HIS A 47 -7.68 16.74 12.02
C HIS A 47 -8.80 15.70 11.92
N ASP A 48 -8.43 14.43 11.91
CA ASP A 48 -9.40 13.34 11.80
C ASP A 48 -10.27 13.22 13.05
N ARG A 49 -9.75 13.58 14.25
CA ARG A 49 -10.51 13.62 15.51
C ARG A 49 -11.65 14.66 15.53
N LYS A 50 -11.67 15.58 14.59
CA LYS A 50 -12.79 16.52 14.42
C LYS A 50 -13.94 15.92 13.60
N ILE A 51 -13.68 14.86 12.86
CA ILE A 51 -14.60 14.23 11.90
C ILE A 51 -15.01 12.82 12.37
N ILE A 52 -14.14 12.16 13.11
CA ILE A 52 -14.29 10.76 13.52
C ILE A 52 -14.31 10.67 15.04
N ASP A 53 -15.31 10.00 15.58
CA ASP A 53 -15.40 9.67 17.00
C ASP A 53 -14.75 8.31 17.29
N TRP A 54 -14.02 8.22 18.40
CA TRP A 54 -13.33 6.99 18.81
C TRP A 54 -14.28 5.82 19.06
N GLY A 55 -15.44 6.06 19.72
CA GLY A 55 -16.40 5.00 20.04
C GLY A 55 -16.89 4.26 18.79
N PRO A 56 -17.49 4.95 17.81
CA PRO A 56 -17.89 4.39 16.54
C PRO A 56 -16.71 3.75 15.78
N LEU A 57 -15.55 4.38 15.73
CA LEU A 57 -14.38 3.85 15.04
C LEU A 57 -13.96 2.50 15.58
N LYS A 58 -13.84 2.38 16.92
CA LYS A 58 -13.50 1.13 17.59
C LYS A 58 -14.53 0.04 17.30
N ASN A 59 -15.82 0.38 17.35
CA ASN A 59 -16.90 -0.58 17.11
C ASN A 59 -16.88 -1.08 15.66
N ILE A 60 -16.73 -0.16 14.67
CA ILE A 60 -16.65 -0.54 13.25
C ILE A 60 -15.44 -1.44 13.01
N ALA A 61 -14.26 -1.08 13.54
CA ALA A 61 -13.04 -1.88 13.37
C ALA A 61 -13.19 -3.29 13.97
N SER A 62 -13.77 -3.42 15.18
CA SER A 62 -14.00 -4.71 15.82
C SER A 62 -15.04 -5.53 15.07
N THR A 63 -16.15 -4.92 14.67
CA THR A 63 -17.21 -5.59 13.92
C THR A 63 -16.72 -6.07 12.54
N LEU A 64 -15.93 -5.26 11.85
CA LEU A 64 -15.34 -5.66 10.58
C LEU A 64 -14.41 -6.88 10.73
N LYS A 65 -13.59 -6.88 11.77
CA LYS A 65 -12.70 -8.01 12.07
C LYS A 65 -13.49 -9.28 12.39
N GLU A 66 -14.53 -9.16 13.18
CA GLU A 66 -15.42 -10.28 13.56
C GLU A 66 -16.20 -10.81 12.35
N TYR A 67 -16.75 -9.91 11.54
CA TYR A 67 -17.45 -10.24 10.30
C TYR A 67 -16.56 -11.05 9.35
N LYS A 68 -15.33 -10.60 9.13
CA LYS A 68 -14.35 -11.33 8.31
C LYS A 68 -14.08 -12.73 8.86
N LYS A 69 -13.91 -12.84 10.19
CA LYS A 69 -13.66 -14.12 10.85
C LYS A 69 -14.84 -15.10 10.73
N ILE A 70 -16.08 -14.64 10.98
CA ILE A 70 -17.28 -15.47 10.93
C ILE A 70 -17.55 -15.95 9.50
N ASN A 71 -17.35 -15.08 8.52
CA ASN A 71 -17.63 -15.40 7.11
C ASN A 71 -16.43 -15.99 6.36
N GLU A 72 -15.30 -16.23 7.05
CA GLU A 72 -14.06 -16.73 6.46
C GLU A 72 -13.57 -15.90 5.25
N ILE A 73 -13.75 -14.57 5.35
CA ILE A 73 -13.37 -13.61 4.30
C ILE A 73 -12.02 -12.98 4.65
N MET A 74 -11.16 -12.85 3.63
CA MET A 74 -9.89 -12.15 3.73
C MET A 74 -9.80 -11.08 2.65
N ASP A 75 -9.37 -9.88 3.01
CA ASP A 75 -8.93 -8.88 2.03
C ASP A 75 -7.43 -9.01 1.72
N PHE A 76 -6.93 -8.16 0.83
CA PHE A 76 -5.51 -8.18 0.43
C PHE A 76 -4.56 -7.95 1.61
N ASN A 77 -4.91 -7.09 2.54
CA ASN A 77 -4.07 -6.84 3.72
C ASN A 77 -4.04 -8.04 4.67
N ASP A 78 -5.17 -8.75 4.80
CA ASP A 78 -5.23 -9.99 5.58
C ASP A 78 -4.35 -11.09 4.95
N LEU A 79 -4.33 -11.16 3.61
CA LEU A 79 -3.43 -12.08 2.89
C LEU A 79 -1.95 -11.75 3.14
N ILE A 80 -1.58 -10.46 3.07
CA ILE A 80 -0.21 -10.01 3.36
C ILE A 80 0.16 -10.37 4.80
N LYS A 81 -0.69 -10.05 5.79
CA LYS A 81 -0.44 -10.38 7.19
C LYS A 81 -0.29 -11.89 7.41
N THR A 82 -1.16 -12.68 6.80
CA THR A 82 -1.08 -14.15 6.87
C THR A 82 0.23 -14.67 6.29
N LEU A 83 0.70 -14.08 5.18
CA LEU A 83 1.97 -14.48 4.58
C LEU A 83 3.17 -14.09 5.46
N ILE A 84 3.13 -12.92 6.08
CA ILE A 84 4.12 -12.47 7.05
C ILE A 84 4.17 -13.42 8.26
N GLU A 85 3.02 -13.80 8.80
CA GLU A 85 2.93 -14.75 9.93
C GLU A 85 3.43 -16.15 9.57
N ARG A 86 3.21 -16.57 8.32
CA ARG A 86 3.61 -17.88 7.79
C ARG A 86 4.84 -17.81 6.89
N GLN A 87 5.78 -16.95 7.21
CA GLN A 87 7.01 -16.76 6.42
C GLN A 87 7.86 -18.05 6.24
N ASP A 88 7.66 -19.04 7.12
CA ASP A 88 8.26 -20.37 6.99
C ASP A 88 7.75 -21.14 5.76
N LYS A 89 6.55 -20.83 5.27
CA LYS A 89 5.93 -21.43 4.09
C LYS A 89 6.36 -20.78 2.78
N ILE A 90 7.02 -19.63 2.83
CA ILE A 90 7.51 -18.96 1.62
C ILE A 90 8.67 -19.77 1.06
N PRO A 91 8.59 -20.24 -0.19
CA PRO A 91 9.68 -21.00 -0.81
C PRO A 91 10.89 -20.11 -1.07
N LYS A 92 12.05 -20.72 -1.24
CA LYS A 92 13.22 -20.02 -1.79
C LYS A 92 12.99 -19.71 -3.26
N LEU A 93 13.23 -18.47 -3.66
CA LEU A 93 13.04 -17.99 -5.03
C LEU A 93 14.38 -17.56 -5.63
N LYS A 94 14.56 -17.72 -6.91
CA LYS A 94 15.76 -17.25 -7.61
C LYS A 94 15.74 -15.74 -7.79
N ALA A 95 14.61 -15.19 -8.21
CA ALA A 95 14.46 -13.77 -8.40
C ALA A 95 13.03 -13.31 -8.06
N ILE A 96 12.91 -12.08 -7.56
CA ILE A 96 11.65 -11.39 -7.32
C ILE A 96 11.74 -10.03 -8.02
N PHE A 97 10.66 -9.66 -8.70
CA PHE A 97 10.48 -8.35 -9.31
C PHE A 97 9.29 -7.67 -8.64
N ILE A 98 9.49 -6.48 -8.15
CA ILE A 98 8.46 -5.64 -7.53
C ILE A 98 8.36 -4.38 -8.37
N ASP A 99 7.19 -4.14 -8.93
CA ASP A 99 6.88 -2.95 -9.72
C ASP A 99 6.10 -1.94 -8.89
N GLU A 100 6.14 -0.67 -9.28
CA GLU A 100 5.50 0.46 -8.57
C GLU A 100 5.89 0.53 -7.08
N ALA A 101 7.17 0.28 -6.78
CA ALA A 101 7.64 0.16 -5.40
C ALA A 101 7.49 1.45 -4.58
N GLN A 102 7.35 2.62 -5.21
CA GLN A 102 7.07 3.90 -4.55
C GLN A 102 5.69 3.93 -3.86
N ASP A 103 4.76 3.06 -4.27
CA ASP A 103 3.41 3.01 -3.72
C ASP A 103 3.24 1.99 -2.59
N LEU A 104 4.31 1.28 -2.22
CA LEU A 104 4.26 0.29 -1.17
C LEU A 104 4.06 0.92 0.21
N SER A 105 3.09 0.39 0.95
CA SER A 105 2.86 0.74 2.35
C SER A 105 3.87 0.06 3.29
N PRO A 106 4.04 0.52 4.54
CA PRO A 106 4.87 -0.14 5.54
C PRO A 106 4.56 -1.62 5.75
N LEU A 107 3.28 -2.01 5.73
CA LEU A 107 2.89 -3.42 5.79
C LEU A 107 3.42 -4.23 4.60
N GLN A 108 3.36 -3.67 3.39
CA GLN A 108 3.90 -4.31 2.18
C GLN A 108 5.43 -4.34 2.20
N TRP A 109 6.09 -3.28 2.67
CA TRP A 109 7.53 -3.27 2.88
C TRP A 109 8.00 -4.35 3.85
N LYS A 110 7.24 -4.60 4.92
CA LYS A 110 7.52 -5.70 5.85
C LYS A 110 7.53 -7.07 5.16
N LEU A 111 6.60 -7.29 4.22
CA LEU A 111 6.61 -8.48 3.38
C LEU A 111 7.84 -8.49 2.45
N VAL A 112 8.19 -7.36 1.83
CA VAL A 112 9.40 -7.24 0.98
C VAL A 112 10.66 -7.62 1.76
N ASP A 113 10.81 -7.16 3.00
CA ASP A 113 11.94 -7.51 3.86
C ASP A 113 12.04 -9.03 4.10
N ILE A 114 10.92 -9.70 4.32
CA ILE A 114 10.88 -11.16 4.44
C ILE A 114 11.27 -11.83 3.12
N LEU A 115 10.72 -11.35 1.99
CA LEU A 115 11.01 -11.88 0.66
C LEU A 115 12.49 -11.72 0.29
N LYS A 116 13.15 -10.64 0.73
CA LYS A 116 14.62 -10.46 0.58
C LYS A 116 15.42 -11.59 1.20
N THR A 117 14.97 -12.14 2.33
CA THR A 117 15.64 -13.26 2.98
C THR A 117 15.43 -14.61 2.27
N LYS A 118 14.47 -14.66 1.35
CA LYS A 118 14.05 -15.87 0.63
C LYS A 118 14.46 -15.89 -0.84
N THR A 119 15.09 -14.81 -1.34
CA THR A 119 15.47 -14.70 -2.75
C THR A 119 16.97 -14.48 -2.93
N GLU A 120 17.51 -14.97 -4.04
CA GLU A 120 18.89 -14.71 -4.45
C GLU A 120 19.03 -13.31 -5.07
N HIS A 121 18.02 -12.88 -5.81
CA HIS A 121 17.99 -11.59 -6.50
C HIS A 121 16.65 -10.89 -6.32
N MET A 122 16.69 -9.62 -5.94
CA MET A 122 15.50 -8.77 -5.85
C MET A 122 15.67 -7.54 -6.71
N TYR A 123 14.64 -7.24 -7.49
CA TYR A 123 14.59 -6.07 -8.35
C TYR A 123 13.37 -5.24 -7.96
N LEU A 124 13.61 -3.96 -7.65
CA LEU A 124 12.56 -2.99 -7.37
C LEU A 124 12.52 -2.01 -8.54
N ALA A 125 11.35 -1.80 -9.09
CA ALA A 125 11.09 -0.77 -10.09
C ALA A 125 10.08 0.22 -9.53
N GLY A 126 10.25 1.50 -9.82
CA GLY A 126 9.36 2.56 -9.38
C GLY A 126 9.82 3.92 -9.85
N ASP A 127 8.95 4.90 -9.65
CA ASP A 127 9.18 6.30 -10.01
C ASP A 127 8.66 7.17 -8.84
N ASP A 128 9.57 7.75 -8.07
CA ASP A 128 9.23 8.55 -6.89
C ASP A 128 8.48 9.85 -7.25
N ASP A 129 8.64 10.36 -8.47
CA ASP A 129 7.86 11.49 -8.98
C ASP A 129 6.39 11.13 -9.26
N GLN A 130 6.06 9.85 -9.37
CA GLN A 130 4.70 9.35 -9.52
C GLN A 130 4.04 8.90 -8.21
N ALA A 131 4.69 9.10 -7.07
CA ALA A 131 4.20 8.70 -5.77
C ALA A 131 3.02 9.57 -5.31
N ILE A 132 1.79 9.14 -5.58
CA ILE A 132 0.56 9.85 -5.25
C ILE A 132 -0.23 9.22 -4.09
N TYR A 133 0.17 8.04 -3.59
CA TYR A 133 -0.56 7.29 -2.56
C TYR A 133 -0.04 7.50 -1.13
N ALA A 134 0.76 8.53 -0.87
CA ALA A 134 1.22 8.88 0.48
C ALA A 134 0.06 9.08 1.48
N TRP A 135 -1.09 9.61 1.02
CA TRP A 135 -2.31 9.76 1.83
C TRP A 135 -2.89 8.41 2.28
N ALA A 136 -2.71 7.36 1.49
CA ALA A 136 -3.13 5.98 1.79
C ALA A 136 -2.09 5.20 2.61
N GLY A 137 -0.94 5.82 2.91
CA GLY A 137 0.12 5.23 3.71
C GLY A 137 1.30 4.67 2.92
N ALA A 138 1.48 5.03 1.63
CA ALA A 138 2.69 4.66 0.89
C ALA A 138 3.94 5.29 1.52
N ASP A 139 5.03 4.52 1.59
CA ASP A 139 6.32 4.94 2.13
C ASP A 139 7.36 5.13 1.01
N VAL A 140 7.25 6.28 0.35
CA VAL A 140 8.17 6.68 -0.73
C VAL A 140 9.60 6.80 -0.25
N ASN A 141 9.81 7.31 0.98
CA ASN A 141 11.15 7.47 1.54
C ASN A 141 11.86 6.12 1.66
N ARG A 142 11.12 5.08 2.03
CA ARG A 142 11.65 3.73 2.09
C ARG A 142 12.14 3.26 0.71
N PHE A 143 11.38 3.52 -0.35
CA PHE A 143 11.78 3.19 -1.72
C PHE A 143 13.06 3.92 -2.13
N ILE A 144 13.13 5.24 -1.91
CA ILE A 144 14.30 6.07 -2.28
C ILE A 144 15.57 5.65 -1.52
N THR A 145 15.42 5.26 -0.25
CA THR A 145 16.56 4.92 0.62
C THR A 145 16.90 3.43 0.61
N GLU A 146 16.19 2.61 -0.17
CA GLU A 146 16.43 1.17 -0.21
C GLU A 146 17.83 0.87 -0.74
N PRO A 147 18.68 0.16 0.00
CA PRO A 147 20.05 -0.08 -0.41
C PRO A 147 20.13 -1.04 -1.61
N GLY A 148 20.94 -0.68 -2.60
CA GLY A 148 21.11 -1.51 -3.78
C GLY A 148 21.87 -0.78 -4.91
N ARG A 149 21.99 -1.47 -6.04
CA ARG A 149 22.48 -0.86 -7.28
C ARG A 149 21.34 -0.16 -7.99
N GLU A 150 21.44 1.14 -8.14
CA GLU A 150 20.45 1.94 -8.86
C GLU A 150 20.75 1.98 -10.37
N ILE A 151 19.69 1.88 -11.18
CA ILE A 151 19.72 2.03 -12.63
C ILE A 151 18.58 2.96 -13.03
N ILE A 152 18.92 4.15 -13.52
CA ILE A 152 17.94 5.14 -13.98
C ILE A 152 17.62 4.91 -15.46
N LEU A 153 16.34 4.69 -15.79
CA LEU A 153 15.85 4.57 -17.15
C LEU A 153 15.57 5.97 -17.73
N LYS A 154 16.53 6.51 -18.49
CA LYS A 154 16.48 7.90 -19.00
C LYS A 154 15.48 8.17 -20.11
N HIS A 155 14.94 7.13 -20.76
CA HIS A 155 14.09 7.29 -21.94
C HIS A 155 12.79 6.53 -21.79
N SER A 156 11.68 7.23 -21.89
CA SER A 156 10.37 6.59 -22.01
C SER A 156 10.24 5.92 -23.39
N ARG A 157 9.72 4.68 -23.38
CA ARG A 157 9.32 3.98 -24.61
C ARG A 157 7.80 3.93 -24.78
N ARG A 158 7.07 4.49 -23.83
CA ARG A 158 5.60 4.49 -23.77
C ARG A 158 4.99 5.75 -24.35
N ILE A 159 5.65 6.91 -24.14
CA ILE A 159 5.14 8.21 -24.57
C ILE A 159 6.07 8.86 -25.59
N SER A 160 5.52 9.76 -26.42
CA SER A 160 6.30 10.51 -27.39
C SER A 160 7.25 11.50 -26.71
N LYS A 161 8.34 11.86 -27.37
CA LYS A 161 9.30 12.86 -26.87
C LYS A 161 8.66 14.21 -26.55
N ALA A 162 7.63 14.61 -27.31
CA ALA A 162 6.90 15.86 -27.09
C ALA A 162 6.11 15.83 -25.76
N VAL A 163 5.44 14.71 -25.46
CA VAL A 163 4.71 14.51 -24.20
C VAL A 163 5.69 14.42 -23.03
N GLN A 164 6.80 13.71 -23.19
CA GLN A 164 7.85 13.64 -22.18
C GLN A 164 8.39 15.04 -21.83
N LYS A 165 8.71 15.85 -22.83
CA LYS A 165 9.20 17.23 -22.62
C LYS A 165 8.18 18.11 -21.89
N GLN A 166 6.88 17.92 -22.15
CA GLN A 166 5.82 18.63 -21.45
C GLN A 166 5.69 18.19 -19.97
N SER A 167 5.87 16.91 -19.67
CA SER A 167 5.81 16.41 -18.30
C SER A 167 7.00 16.87 -17.44
N GLU A 168 8.14 17.17 -18.03
CA GLU A 168 9.31 17.70 -17.31
C GLU A 168 9.09 19.11 -16.74
N ILE A 169 8.17 19.90 -17.31
CA ILE A 169 7.87 21.26 -16.84
C ILE A 169 7.31 21.28 -15.41
N PRO A 170 6.25 20.54 -15.06
CA PRO A 170 5.78 20.50 -13.69
C PRO A 170 6.80 19.82 -12.73
N ILE A 171 7.48 18.77 -13.17
CA ILE A 171 8.47 18.06 -12.36
C ILE A 171 9.63 18.98 -11.96
N SER A 172 10.16 19.79 -12.91
CA SER A 172 11.24 20.72 -12.61
C SER A 172 10.86 21.79 -11.57
N ARG A 173 9.58 22.13 -11.48
CA ARG A 173 9.07 23.07 -10.46
C ARG A 173 9.00 22.45 -9.07
N ILE A 174 8.72 21.13 -8.99
CA ILE A 174 8.67 20.38 -7.73
C ILE A 174 10.09 20.08 -7.24
N ALA A 175 11.01 19.70 -8.12
CA ALA A 175 12.40 19.40 -7.79
C ALA A 175 13.16 20.60 -7.20
N GLY A 176 12.74 21.83 -7.50
CA GLY A 176 13.29 23.05 -6.88
C GLY A 176 12.85 23.30 -5.44
N ILE A 177 11.99 22.43 -4.88
CA ILE A 177 11.44 22.51 -3.50
C ILE A 177 12.02 21.39 -2.63
N ARG A 178 12.77 20.44 -3.21
CA ARG A 178 13.44 19.33 -2.48
C ARG A 178 14.83 19.70 -2.01
#